data_5fa129d06c3143ddac89df4e6ad5d7c4
#
_entry.id   5fa129d06c3143ddac89df4e6ad5d7c4
#
_cell.length_a   1.000
_cell.length_b   1.000
_cell.length_c   1.000
_cell.angle_alpha   90.00
_cell.angle_beta   90.00
_cell.angle_gamma   90.00
#
_symmetry.space_group_name_H-M   'P 1'
#
loop_
_entity.id
_entity.type
_entity.pdbx_description
1 polymer ?
#
loop_
_entity_poly.entity_id
_entity_poly.type
_entity_poly.pdbx_seq_one_letter_code
_entity_poly.pdbx_strand_id
1 'polypeptide(L)'
;YEKKDGKKECLPNAYAAELTLYEAVTDENGIVMEADGTPRYDREKRVTSWKTEDAKAYSQGSDSFAARYQKLYAEYHTRFNAVTWCGYTAEKQEETATEQGESVRQLWNLGNGSQVLVQVTKNLQLDGKAGYSYDFRWNYQAEGTLVSYDTSDGIHRIDYLPLNPTKNDLASNRKKGYYVLVETKTPSGYQKAAPKPVIVEETAEIQLYGLENRAKSVYISKLGSSGEASEEAIYLAGAELAVFRAAQDGSLMQEKEYLVERWISGSDGKFTEEEAEKQEIPAGWKAGDWKPHRISPIAYGVYYLVELSAPAGYRLMEPKKFTVAAASGETIEAVNTLKQGRVRVEKVDERKPEEKLAGAVFEVKNRETGEKVQM
;
A
#
# COMPACT_ATOMS: atom_id res chain seq x y z
N TYR A 1 2.77 8.65 1.99
CA TYR A 1 1.37 8.74 1.53
C TYR A 1 1.16 8.06 0.19
N GLU A 2 -0.04 7.69 -0.09
CA GLU A 2 -0.53 7.25 -1.39
C GLU A 2 -1.50 8.32 -1.93
N LYS A 3 -1.55 8.50 -3.26
CA LYS A 3 -2.62 9.29 -3.88
C LYS A 3 -3.77 8.37 -4.24
N LYS A 4 -4.93 8.66 -3.67
CA LYS A 4 -6.17 7.96 -3.96
C LYS A 4 -7.23 9.00 -4.31
N ASP A 5 -7.86 8.88 -5.45
CA ASP A 5 -8.84 9.84 -5.97
C ASP A 5 -8.34 11.30 -5.92
N GLY A 6 -7.08 11.52 -6.27
CA GLY A 6 -6.42 12.82 -6.23
C GLY A 6 -6.08 13.35 -4.84
N LYS A 7 -6.49 12.69 -3.76
CA LYS A 7 -6.17 13.06 -2.37
C LYS A 7 -4.96 12.30 -1.86
N LYS A 8 -4.18 12.94 -0.99
CA LYS A 8 -3.09 12.30 -0.28
C LYS A 8 -3.65 11.59 0.94
N GLU A 9 -3.45 10.28 1.02
CA GLU A 9 -3.80 9.45 2.18
C GLU A 9 -2.53 8.90 2.82
N CYS A 10 -2.44 8.94 4.14
CA CYS A 10 -1.35 8.28 4.86
C CYS A 10 -1.48 6.77 4.70
N LEU A 11 -0.35 6.08 4.52
CA LEU A 11 -0.35 4.63 4.49
C LEU A 11 -0.70 4.09 5.89
N PRO A 12 -1.53 3.03 5.98
CA PRO A 12 -1.78 2.37 7.26
C PRO A 12 -0.51 1.83 7.91
N ASN A 13 -0.47 1.72 9.22
CA ASN A 13 0.70 1.22 9.96
C ASN A 13 1.19 -0.16 9.52
N ALA A 14 0.29 -1.02 9.05
CA ALA A 14 0.65 -2.31 8.45
C ALA A 14 1.61 -2.16 7.25
N TYR A 15 1.64 -0.99 6.63
CA TYR A 15 2.46 -0.63 5.49
C TYR A 15 3.51 0.44 5.83
N ALA A 16 4.01 0.43 7.07
CA ALA A 16 5.02 1.39 7.51
C ALA A 16 6.28 1.34 6.62
N ALA A 17 6.70 2.50 6.15
CA ALA A 17 7.96 2.69 5.45
C ALA A 17 9.07 3.05 6.44
N GLU A 18 10.32 2.79 6.09
CA GLU A 18 11.45 3.44 6.75
C GLU A 18 11.98 4.54 5.86
N LEU A 19 12.07 5.74 6.40
CA LEU A 19 12.61 6.91 5.74
C LEU A 19 13.92 7.33 6.40
N THR A 20 14.84 7.80 5.61
CA THR A 20 16.13 8.31 6.07
C THR A 20 16.43 9.62 5.39
N LEU A 21 16.86 10.60 6.17
CA LEU A 21 17.39 11.85 5.67
C LEU A 21 18.92 11.78 5.62
N TYR A 22 19.48 12.08 4.47
CA TYR A 22 20.93 12.16 4.25
C TYR A 22 21.35 13.57 3.85
N GLU A 23 22.60 13.91 4.09
CA GLU A 23 23.17 15.12 3.48
C GLU A 23 23.26 14.93 1.96
N ALA A 24 22.85 15.96 1.22
CA ALA A 24 23.00 15.97 -0.22
C ALA A 24 24.46 16.19 -0.64
N VAL A 25 24.84 15.62 -1.77
CA VAL A 25 26.06 16.04 -2.48
C VAL A 25 25.71 17.32 -3.22
N THR A 26 26.45 18.40 -2.94
CA THR A 26 26.20 19.72 -3.53
C THR A 26 27.39 20.20 -4.35
N ASP A 27 27.11 21.03 -5.36
CA ASP A 27 28.04 21.87 -6.04
C ASP A 27 27.77 23.37 -5.68
N GLU A 28 28.30 24.29 -6.45
CA GLU A 28 28.08 25.71 -6.23
C GLU A 28 26.63 26.16 -6.47
N ASN A 29 25.82 25.38 -7.20
CA ASN A 29 24.45 25.71 -7.59
C ASN A 29 23.38 24.99 -6.73
N GLY A 30 23.77 24.00 -5.92
CA GLY A 30 22.86 23.26 -5.06
C GLY A 30 23.07 21.74 -5.13
N ILE A 31 21.98 20.98 -5.02
CA ILE A 31 22.05 19.52 -5.04
C ILE A 31 22.45 19.01 -6.43
N VAL A 32 23.49 18.19 -6.48
CA VAL A 32 23.90 17.51 -7.71
C VAL A 32 22.84 16.47 -8.07
N MET A 33 22.37 16.52 -9.32
CA MET A 33 21.39 15.56 -9.85
C MET A 33 22.10 14.58 -10.79
N GLU A 34 21.71 13.32 -10.73
CA GLU A 34 22.11 12.29 -11.69
C GLU A 34 21.40 12.49 -13.04
N ALA A 35 21.86 11.79 -14.09
CA ALA A 35 21.28 11.90 -15.43
C ALA A 35 19.80 11.48 -15.50
N ASP A 36 19.35 10.64 -14.58
CA ASP A 36 17.95 10.19 -14.45
C ASP A 36 17.09 11.14 -13.60
N GLY A 37 17.65 12.28 -13.15
CA GLY A 37 16.96 13.25 -12.32
C GLY A 37 16.92 12.89 -10.83
N THR A 38 17.62 11.86 -10.37
CA THR A 38 17.71 11.54 -8.94
C THR A 38 18.75 12.42 -8.24
N PRO A 39 18.48 12.91 -7.00
CA PRO A 39 19.44 13.69 -6.24
C PRO A 39 20.55 12.79 -5.68
N ARG A 40 21.81 13.26 -5.79
CA ARG A 40 22.95 12.62 -5.15
C ARG A 40 22.98 12.90 -3.66
N TYR A 41 23.30 11.88 -2.88
CA TYR A 41 23.46 11.97 -1.44
C TYR A 41 24.60 11.10 -0.94
N ASP A 42 25.15 11.49 0.21
CA ASP A 42 26.21 10.76 0.88
C ASP A 42 25.60 9.76 1.88
N ARG A 43 25.74 8.46 1.58
CA ARG A 43 25.16 7.38 2.42
C ARG A 43 25.85 7.28 3.80
N GLU A 44 27.05 7.79 3.96
CA GLU A 44 27.76 7.81 5.23
C GLU A 44 27.31 8.97 6.12
N LYS A 45 26.75 10.00 5.51
CA LYS A 45 26.24 11.19 6.20
C LYS A 45 24.73 11.11 6.45
N ARG A 46 24.35 10.09 7.20
CA ARG A 46 22.96 9.94 7.67
C ARG A 46 22.68 10.98 8.74
N VAL A 47 21.60 11.72 8.56
CA VAL A 47 21.12 12.73 9.52
C VAL A 47 20.20 12.07 10.55
N THR A 48 19.12 11.43 10.09
CA THR A 48 18.16 10.73 10.92
C THR A 48 17.39 9.69 10.12
N SER A 49 16.79 8.72 10.80
CA SER A 49 15.92 7.70 10.20
C SER A 49 14.73 7.44 11.09
N TRP A 50 13.57 7.15 10.49
CA TRP A 50 12.34 6.83 11.23
C TRP A 50 11.44 5.89 10.44
N LYS A 51 10.45 5.30 11.12
CA LYS A 51 9.35 4.57 10.51
C LYS A 51 8.12 5.45 10.45
N THR A 52 7.39 5.37 9.34
CA THR A 52 6.13 6.09 9.21
C THR A 52 5.02 5.39 10.00
N GLU A 53 4.16 6.18 10.64
CA GLU A 53 2.97 5.68 11.33
C GLU A 53 1.72 6.43 10.90
N ASP A 54 0.55 5.78 11.00
CA ASP A 54 -0.74 6.42 10.79
C ASP A 54 -1.07 7.33 11.97
N ALA A 55 -1.47 8.56 11.68
CA ALA A 55 -1.86 9.54 12.68
C ALA A 55 -2.93 9.03 13.67
N LYS A 56 -3.92 8.28 13.17
CA LYS A 56 -4.97 7.71 14.02
C LYS A 56 -4.44 6.64 14.95
N ALA A 57 -3.58 5.75 14.46
CA ALA A 57 -2.96 4.73 15.28
C ALA A 57 -2.02 5.36 16.30
N TYR A 58 -1.33 6.44 15.91
CA TYR A 58 -0.42 7.17 16.78
C TYR A 58 -1.15 7.93 17.90
N SER A 59 -2.19 8.69 17.55
CA SER A 59 -2.90 9.59 18.48
C SER A 59 -4.03 8.92 19.26
N GLN A 60 -4.65 7.87 18.72
CA GLN A 60 -5.87 7.25 19.28
C GLN A 60 -5.76 5.75 19.50
N GLY A 61 -4.76 5.09 18.95
CA GLY A 61 -4.57 3.65 19.12
C GLY A 61 -4.08 3.30 20.53
N SER A 62 -4.60 2.18 21.08
CA SER A 62 -4.18 1.67 22.40
C SER A 62 -2.69 1.36 22.49
N ASP A 63 -2.04 1.13 21.37
CA ASP A 63 -0.62 0.80 21.25
C ASP A 63 0.26 1.99 20.83
N SER A 64 -0.33 3.17 20.62
CA SER A 64 0.46 4.37 20.34
C SER A 64 1.36 4.74 21.53
N PHE A 65 2.48 5.41 21.24
CA PHE A 65 3.34 5.93 22.29
C PHE A 65 2.58 6.82 23.26
N ALA A 66 1.78 7.77 22.74
CA ALA A 66 1.00 8.69 23.53
C ALA A 66 0.00 7.95 24.45
N ALA A 67 -0.74 6.97 23.92
CA ALA A 67 -1.70 6.20 24.72
C ALA A 67 -1.02 5.35 25.79
N ARG A 68 0.08 4.68 25.45
CA ARG A 68 0.87 3.90 26.42
C ARG A 68 1.48 4.79 27.50
N TYR A 69 2.05 5.91 27.10
CA TYR A 69 2.61 6.88 28.02
C TYR A 69 1.54 7.44 28.96
N GLN A 70 0.41 7.87 28.41
CA GLN A 70 -0.71 8.40 29.19
C GLN A 70 -1.21 7.40 30.24
N LYS A 71 -1.38 6.15 29.85
CA LYS A 71 -1.79 5.08 30.75
C LYS A 71 -0.77 4.86 31.87
N LEU A 72 0.49 4.72 31.51
CA LEU A 72 1.57 4.48 32.47
C LEU A 72 1.81 5.68 33.38
N TYR A 73 1.70 6.89 32.85
CA TYR A 73 1.78 8.11 33.62
C TYR A 73 0.64 8.22 34.65
N ALA A 74 -0.58 7.90 34.23
CA ALA A 74 -1.74 7.93 35.14
C ALA A 74 -1.64 6.89 36.27
N GLU A 75 -1.06 5.72 35.98
CA GLU A 75 -0.96 4.62 36.95
C GLU A 75 0.31 4.70 37.83
N TYR A 76 1.46 5.08 37.28
CA TYR A 76 2.76 4.83 37.87
C TYR A 76 3.75 5.99 37.85
N HIS A 77 3.38 7.12 37.30
CA HIS A 77 4.19 8.33 37.19
C HIS A 77 5.56 8.19 36.51
N THR A 78 6.31 7.16 36.66
CA THR A 78 7.71 7.14 36.16
C THR A 78 8.33 5.75 36.08
N ARG A 79 7.52 4.71 36.10
CA ARG A 79 8.08 3.35 36.26
C ARG A 79 8.51 2.65 34.99
N PHE A 80 8.28 3.23 33.82
CA PHE A 80 8.76 2.61 32.59
C PHE A 80 9.92 3.43 32.00
N ASN A 81 10.94 2.73 31.57
CA ASN A 81 12.16 3.33 31.06
C ASN A 81 12.35 3.12 29.54
N ALA A 82 11.55 2.26 28.95
CA ALA A 82 11.61 2.01 27.51
C ALA A 82 10.22 1.77 26.94
N VAL A 83 9.94 2.35 25.77
CA VAL A 83 8.75 2.16 24.97
C VAL A 83 9.15 2.11 23.51
N THR A 84 8.21 1.73 22.64
CA THR A 84 8.41 1.82 21.19
C THR A 84 7.75 3.09 20.69
N TRP A 85 8.50 3.87 19.93
CA TRP A 85 8.03 5.07 19.25
C TRP A 85 8.48 5.07 17.81
N CYS A 86 7.56 5.29 16.87
CA CYS A 86 7.84 5.24 15.43
C CYS A 86 8.53 3.93 15.01
N GLY A 87 8.21 2.83 15.69
CA GLY A 87 8.84 1.53 15.49
C GLY A 87 10.28 1.41 16.00
N TYR A 88 10.83 2.42 16.66
CA TYR A 88 12.11 2.38 17.34
C TYR A 88 11.92 2.25 18.86
N THR A 89 12.81 1.53 19.51
CA THR A 89 12.84 1.53 20.96
C THR A 89 13.22 2.91 21.46
N ALA A 90 12.43 3.46 22.36
CA ALA A 90 12.68 4.74 23.01
C ALA A 90 13.04 4.49 24.47
N GLU A 91 14.15 5.03 24.92
CA GLU A 91 14.67 4.86 26.27
C GLU A 91 14.70 6.21 26.99
N LYS A 92 14.05 6.27 28.14
CA LYS A 92 14.02 7.49 28.93
C LYS A 92 15.39 7.75 29.57
N GLN A 93 15.93 8.94 29.35
CA GLN A 93 17.21 9.39 29.88
C GLN A 93 17.03 10.22 31.15
N GLU A 94 16.14 11.21 31.08
CA GLU A 94 15.94 12.16 32.16
C GLU A 94 14.46 12.40 32.42
N GLU A 95 14.13 12.76 33.61
CA GLU A 95 12.80 13.17 34.04
C GLU A 95 12.87 14.31 35.04
N THR A 96 12.05 15.33 34.81
CA THR A 96 11.85 16.46 35.72
C THR A 96 10.34 16.67 35.90
N ALA A 97 9.87 16.65 37.12
CA ALA A 97 8.47 16.93 37.47
C ALA A 97 8.36 18.26 38.21
N THR A 98 7.20 18.92 38.06
CA THR A 98 6.84 20.04 38.95
C THR A 98 6.61 19.53 40.39
N GLU A 99 6.78 20.38 41.37
CA GLU A 99 6.58 20.01 42.80
C GLU A 99 5.19 19.44 43.08
N GLN A 100 4.17 19.88 42.35
CA GLN A 100 2.80 19.39 42.43
C GLN A 100 2.52 18.17 41.57
N GLY A 101 3.48 17.71 40.76
CA GLY A 101 3.28 16.59 39.82
C GLY A 101 2.31 16.88 38.69
N GLU A 102 2.02 18.15 38.42
CA GLU A 102 1.05 18.57 37.38
C GLU A 102 1.63 18.58 35.98
N SER A 103 2.94 18.67 35.87
CA SER A 103 3.66 18.61 34.60
C SER A 103 4.94 17.79 34.76
N VAL A 104 5.18 16.92 33.80
CA VAL A 104 6.40 16.13 33.74
C VAL A 104 7.07 16.36 32.39
N ARG A 105 8.37 16.54 32.41
CA ARG A 105 9.22 16.66 31.24
C ARG A 105 10.17 15.48 31.20
N GLN A 106 10.26 14.79 30.08
CA GLN A 106 11.13 13.64 29.93
C GLN A 106 11.92 13.74 28.64
N LEU A 107 13.22 13.46 28.73
CA LEU A 107 14.10 13.32 27.57
C LEU A 107 14.21 11.83 27.24
N TRP A 108 13.99 11.48 26.00
CA TRP A 108 14.05 10.13 25.47
C TRP A 108 15.08 10.02 24.36
N ASN A 109 15.91 8.99 24.38
CA ASN A 109 16.73 8.58 23.25
C ASN A 109 15.97 7.54 22.42
N LEU A 110 15.95 7.71 21.12
CA LEU A 110 15.38 6.75 20.20
C LEU A 110 16.46 5.82 19.66
N GLY A 111 16.10 4.60 19.32
CA GLY A 111 17.02 3.61 18.75
C GLY A 111 17.63 3.99 17.40
N ASN A 112 17.18 5.08 16.78
CA ASN A 112 17.77 5.68 15.59
C ASN A 112 18.82 6.76 15.87
N GLY A 113 19.14 7.03 17.13
CA GLY A 113 20.08 8.04 17.58
C GLY A 113 19.51 9.45 17.76
N SER A 114 18.20 9.63 17.54
CA SER A 114 17.51 10.90 17.78
C SER A 114 17.10 11.03 19.26
N GLN A 115 16.91 12.28 19.68
CA GLN A 115 16.36 12.59 21.00
C GLN A 115 15.00 13.26 20.87
N VAL A 116 14.16 13.05 21.86
CA VAL A 116 12.87 13.73 21.95
C VAL A 116 12.57 14.15 23.38
N LEU A 117 12.06 15.34 23.55
CA LEU A 117 11.54 15.83 24.81
C LEU A 117 10.02 15.69 24.83
N VAL A 118 9.53 14.97 25.79
CA VAL A 118 8.10 14.80 26.05
C VAL A 118 7.70 15.67 27.23
N GLN A 119 6.71 16.51 27.05
CA GLN A 119 6.06 17.24 28.15
C GLN A 119 4.64 16.72 28.29
N VAL A 120 4.30 16.25 29.48
CA VAL A 120 2.96 15.84 29.85
C VAL A 120 2.43 16.80 30.89
N THR A 121 1.33 17.45 30.60
CA THR A 121 0.68 18.38 31.52
C THR A 121 -0.71 17.83 31.89
N LYS A 122 -0.97 17.77 33.15
CA LYS A 122 -2.27 17.39 33.70
C LYS A 122 -3.16 18.64 33.76
N ASN A 123 -4.21 18.66 32.99
CA ASN A 123 -5.14 19.78 32.93
C ASN A 123 -6.40 19.46 33.76
N LEU A 124 -6.82 20.40 34.55
CA LEU A 124 -8.13 20.34 35.24
C LEU A 124 -9.23 20.52 34.16
N GLN A 125 -10.20 19.62 34.11
CA GLN A 125 -11.34 19.81 33.24
C GLN A 125 -12.25 20.90 33.81
N LEU A 126 -12.44 21.96 33.03
CA LEU A 126 -13.23 23.13 33.44
C LEU A 126 -14.75 22.99 33.17
N ASP A 127 -15.19 21.90 32.59
CA ASP A 127 -16.59 21.65 32.22
C ASP A 127 -17.45 21.02 33.33
N GLY A 128 -16.95 21.01 34.55
CA GLY A 128 -17.65 20.46 35.74
C GLY A 128 -17.63 18.95 35.83
N LYS A 129 -16.91 18.23 34.94
CA LYS A 129 -16.68 16.80 35.10
C LYS A 129 -15.47 16.53 35.96
N ALA A 130 -15.62 15.64 36.92
CA ALA A 130 -14.49 15.18 37.69
C ALA A 130 -13.50 14.40 36.79
N GLY A 131 -12.26 14.87 36.73
CA GLY A 131 -11.20 14.19 35.97
C GLY A 131 -10.12 15.15 35.49
N TYR A 132 -9.09 14.56 34.93
CA TYR A 132 -7.96 15.28 34.35
C TYR A 132 -7.80 14.90 32.89
N SER A 133 -7.57 15.87 32.03
CA SER A 133 -7.02 15.63 30.70
C SER A 133 -5.51 15.77 30.73
N TYR A 134 -4.83 15.05 29.87
CA TYR A 134 -3.39 15.13 29.72
C TYR A 134 -3.06 15.72 28.37
N ASP A 135 -2.26 16.80 28.36
CA ASP A 135 -1.75 17.40 27.14
C ASP A 135 -0.33 16.91 26.91
N PHE A 136 -0.13 16.19 25.81
CA PHE A 136 1.16 15.72 25.39
C PHE A 136 1.75 16.70 24.40
N ARG A 137 2.84 17.35 24.79
CA ARG A 137 3.60 18.22 23.90
C ARG A 137 4.97 17.62 23.66
N TRP A 138 5.27 17.44 22.42
CA TRP A 138 6.57 17.00 21.95
C TRP A 138 7.41 18.26 21.69
N ASN A 139 8.21 18.64 22.68
CA ASN A 139 9.14 19.75 22.59
C ASN A 139 10.57 19.23 22.78
N TYR A 140 11.55 19.90 22.21
CA TYR A 140 12.95 19.63 22.42
C TYR A 140 13.62 20.84 23.07
N GLN A 141 14.70 20.58 23.78
CA GLN A 141 15.29 21.58 24.67
C GLN A 141 16.64 22.12 24.27
N ALA A 142 17.40 21.43 23.47
CA ALA A 142 18.74 21.90 23.17
C ALA A 142 18.68 22.80 21.94
N GLU A 143 18.70 24.09 22.15
CA GLU A 143 18.84 25.06 21.08
C GLU A 143 20.05 24.70 20.20
N GLY A 144 19.81 24.49 18.91
CA GLY A 144 20.82 24.07 17.94
C GLY A 144 21.14 22.57 17.89
N THR A 145 20.48 21.74 18.69
CA THR A 145 20.61 20.28 18.59
C THR A 145 19.49 19.70 17.71
N LEU A 146 19.86 18.91 16.70
CA LEU A 146 18.89 18.23 15.84
C LEU A 146 17.99 17.31 16.67
N VAL A 147 16.69 17.44 16.48
CA VAL A 147 15.66 16.59 17.09
C VAL A 147 14.73 16.06 16.02
N SER A 148 14.40 14.78 16.10
CA SER A 148 13.58 14.04 15.14
C SER A 148 12.53 13.25 15.87
N TYR A 149 11.24 13.52 15.62
CA TYR A 149 10.12 12.94 16.38
C TYR A 149 8.81 12.98 15.59
N ASP A 150 7.85 12.12 15.96
CA ASP A 150 6.52 12.14 15.38
C ASP A 150 5.59 13.06 16.17
N THR A 151 4.79 13.81 15.44
CA THR A 151 3.76 14.65 16.00
C THR A 151 2.43 13.89 16.11
N SER A 152 1.52 14.39 16.92
CA SER A 152 0.20 13.75 17.15
C SER A 152 -0.68 13.68 15.91
N ASP A 153 -0.36 14.42 14.86
CA ASP A 153 -1.03 14.40 13.57
C ASP A 153 -0.37 13.43 12.56
N GLY A 154 0.61 12.63 13.01
CA GLY A 154 1.28 11.62 12.21
C GLY A 154 2.32 12.18 11.25
N ILE A 155 2.71 13.43 11.43
CA ILE A 155 3.80 14.06 10.69
C ILE A 155 5.11 13.83 11.45
N HIS A 156 6.12 13.30 10.76
CA HIS A 156 7.46 13.25 11.32
C HIS A 156 8.09 14.62 11.19
N ARG A 157 8.51 15.18 12.32
CA ARG A 157 9.12 16.50 12.41
C ARG A 157 10.59 16.38 12.71
N ILE A 158 11.39 17.17 12.02
CA ILE A 158 12.83 17.31 12.24
C ILE A 158 13.13 18.78 12.43
N ASP A 159 13.64 19.11 13.60
CA ASP A 159 13.99 20.48 13.96
C ASP A 159 15.50 20.64 14.11
N TYR A 160 15.98 21.84 13.94
CA TYR A 160 17.39 22.21 13.99
C TYR A 160 18.28 21.44 13.02
N LEU A 161 17.77 21.23 11.79
CA LEU A 161 18.61 20.74 10.70
C LEU A 161 19.74 21.75 10.46
N PRO A 162 21.02 21.33 10.53
CA PRO A 162 22.15 22.18 10.22
C PRO A 162 22.02 22.75 8.81
N LEU A 163 22.40 24.02 8.65
CA LEU A 163 22.48 24.62 7.33
C LEU A 163 23.87 24.35 6.75
N ASN A 164 23.93 23.89 5.53
CA ASN A 164 25.16 23.59 4.79
C ASN A 164 25.17 24.31 3.43
N PRO A 165 25.20 25.68 3.47
CA PRO A 165 25.04 26.51 2.28
C PRO A 165 26.15 26.29 1.27
N THR A 166 25.80 26.38 -0.02
CA THR A 166 26.76 26.39 -1.12
C THR A 166 27.57 27.71 -1.17
N LYS A 167 28.61 27.73 -2.00
CA LYS A 167 29.39 28.97 -2.22
C LYS A 167 28.51 30.10 -2.76
N ASN A 168 27.57 29.78 -3.65
CA ASN A 168 26.68 30.79 -4.23
C ASN A 168 25.63 31.28 -3.21
N ASP A 169 25.19 30.42 -2.30
CA ASP A 169 24.32 30.83 -1.19
C ASP A 169 25.04 31.83 -0.30
N LEU A 170 26.28 31.53 0.11
CA LEU A 170 27.09 32.41 0.94
C LEU A 170 27.38 33.75 0.24
N ALA A 171 27.68 33.73 -1.06
CA ALA A 171 27.89 34.93 -1.85
C ALA A 171 26.63 35.81 -1.95
N SER A 172 25.45 35.19 -1.85
CA SER A 172 24.14 35.84 -1.88
C SER A 172 23.56 36.10 -0.49
N ASN A 173 24.32 35.89 0.58
CA ASN A 173 23.92 36.01 1.98
C ASN A 173 22.68 35.14 2.29
N ARG A 174 22.57 33.94 1.68
CA ARG A 174 21.52 32.97 1.93
C ARG A 174 22.08 31.87 2.83
N LYS A 175 21.22 31.38 3.72
CA LYS A 175 21.53 30.24 4.58
C LYS A 175 20.56 29.11 4.26
N LYS A 176 21.05 28.07 3.60
CA LYS A 176 20.29 26.90 3.21
C LYS A 176 20.93 25.63 3.71
N GLY A 177 20.11 24.62 3.91
CA GLY A 177 20.52 23.25 4.16
C GLY A 177 20.07 22.36 3.01
N TYR A 178 20.94 21.46 2.55
CA TYR A 178 20.70 20.59 1.41
C TYR A 178 20.74 19.14 1.85
N TYR A 179 19.60 18.46 1.69
CA TYR A 179 19.40 17.08 2.12
C TYR A 179 18.67 16.28 1.04
N VAL A 180 18.67 14.97 1.21
CA VAL A 180 17.87 14.05 0.39
C VAL A 180 17.09 13.11 1.30
N LEU A 181 15.79 13.10 1.11
CA LEU A 181 14.88 12.16 1.77
C LEU A 181 14.79 10.88 0.95
N VAL A 182 15.12 9.77 1.57
CA VAL A 182 15.19 8.45 0.92
C VAL A 182 14.31 7.46 1.65
N GLU A 183 13.51 6.71 0.92
CA GLU A 183 12.85 5.55 1.45
C GLU A 183 13.83 4.38 1.50
N THR A 184 14.25 3.99 2.70
CA THR A 184 15.21 2.91 2.92
C THR A 184 14.55 1.55 3.00
N LYS A 185 13.29 1.50 3.45
CA LYS A 185 12.44 0.32 3.43
C LYS A 185 11.06 0.66 2.90
N THR A 186 10.69 0.02 1.82
CA THR A 186 9.39 0.22 1.17
C THR A 186 8.32 -0.64 1.82
N PRO A 187 7.11 -0.12 2.02
CA PRO A 187 5.98 -0.91 2.48
C PRO A 187 5.67 -2.07 1.53
N SER A 188 5.25 -3.19 2.09
CA SER A 188 4.82 -4.34 1.27
C SER A 188 3.66 -3.96 0.36
N GLY A 189 3.75 -4.31 -0.91
CA GLY A 189 2.72 -3.98 -1.90
C GLY A 189 2.86 -2.62 -2.58
N TYR A 190 3.91 -1.87 -2.26
CA TYR A 190 4.17 -0.57 -2.86
C TYR A 190 5.46 -0.54 -3.66
N GLN A 191 5.54 0.38 -4.61
CA GLN A 191 6.79 0.70 -5.30
C GLN A 191 7.61 1.64 -4.42
N LYS A 192 8.94 1.46 -4.46
CA LYS A 192 9.85 2.35 -3.76
C LYS A 192 9.70 3.77 -4.28
N ALA A 193 9.54 4.72 -3.36
CA ALA A 193 9.54 6.14 -3.72
C ALA A 193 10.93 6.57 -4.21
N ALA A 194 10.95 7.43 -5.23
CA ALA A 194 12.19 8.05 -5.68
C ALA A 194 12.76 8.96 -4.58
N PRO A 195 14.09 9.02 -4.41
CA PRO A 195 14.72 9.96 -3.52
C PRO A 195 14.29 11.40 -3.83
N LYS A 196 14.04 12.18 -2.79
CA LYS A 196 13.52 13.54 -2.95
C LYS A 196 14.48 14.57 -2.38
N PRO A 197 14.85 15.63 -3.15
CA PRO A 197 15.63 16.73 -2.62
C PRO A 197 14.83 17.48 -1.54
N VAL A 198 15.49 17.83 -0.46
CA VAL A 198 14.99 18.62 0.65
C VAL A 198 15.90 19.81 0.82
N ILE A 199 15.38 20.99 0.55
CA ILE A 199 16.14 22.25 0.69
C ILE A 199 15.52 23.02 1.85
N VAL A 200 16.25 23.13 2.94
CA VAL A 200 15.81 23.82 4.15
C VAL A 200 16.30 25.27 4.10
N GLU A 201 15.39 26.19 4.31
CA GLU A 201 15.71 27.61 4.40
C GLU A 201 15.68 28.07 5.87
N GLU A 202 16.44 29.11 6.21
CA GLU A 202 16.39 29.70 7.54
C GLU A 202 15.06 30.47 7.69
N THR A 203 14.05 29.79 8.23
CA THR A 203 12.71 30.34 8.45
C THR A 203 12.10 29.76 9.73
N ALA A 204 11.21 30.53 10.34
CA ALA A 204 10.40 30.04 11.46
C ALA A 204 9.22 29.16 11.00
N GLU A 205 8.94 29.10 9.69
CA GLU A 205 7.84 28.32 9.15
C GLU A 205 8.25 26.86 8.92
N ILE A 206 7.32 25.95 9.15
CA ILE A 206 7.52 24.52 8.91
C ILE A 206 7.46 24.25 7.41
N GLN A 207 8.52 23.70 6.86
CA GLN A 207 8.61 23.29 5.47
C GLN A 207 8.19 21.82 5.35
N LEU A 208 7.15 21.54 4.55
CA LEU A 208 6.59 20.21 4.40
C LEU A 208 7.12 19.48 3.16
N TYR A 209 7.64 18.29 3.39
CA TYR A 209 8.07 17.37 2.34
C TYR A 209 7.35 16.03 2.49
N GLY A 210 7.05 15.40 1.36
CA GLY A 210 6.40 14.10 1.37
C GLY A 210 6.94 13.21 0.26
N LEU A 211 7.04 11.92 0.52
CA LEU A 211 7.29 10.88 -0.48
C LEU A 211 5.98 10.21 -0.88
N GLU A 212 5.85 9.94 -2.16
CA GLU A 212 4.70 9.23 -2.72
C GLU A 212 5.06 7.79 -3.01
N ASN A 213 4.34 6.87 -2.42
CA ASN A 213 4.39 5.46 -2.79
C ASN A 213 3.24 5.14 -3.73
N ARG A 214 3.53 4.36 -4.75
CA ARG A 214 2.52 3.84 -5.67
C ARG A 214 2.23 2.39 -5.32
N ALA A 215 0.96 2.08 -5.11
CA ALA A 215 0.55 0.70 -4.89
C ALA A 215 0.85 -0.14 -6.13
N LYS A 216 1.36 -1.34 -5.91
CA LYS A 216 1.43 -2.35 -6.97
C LYS A 216 0.08 -2.96 -7.16
N SER A 217 -0.26 -3.21 -8.41
CA SER A 217 -1.51 -3.82 -8.79
C SER A 217 -1.28 -4.94 -9.80
N VAL A 218 -2.11 -5.94 -9.74
CA VAL A 218 -2.32 -6.90 -10.82
C VAL A 218 -3.77 -6.84 -11.25
N TYR A 219 -4.00 -7.03 -12.53
CA TYR A 219 -5.32 -7.09 -13.12
C TYR A 219 -5.59 -8.50 -13.60
N ILE A 220 -6.74 -9.06 -13.28
CA ILE A 220 -7.09 -10.43 -13.61
C ILE A 220 -8.36 -10.42 -14.44
N SER A 221 -8.26 -10.81 -15.71
CA SER A 221 -9.38 -10.96 -16.63
C SER A 221 -9.80 -12.43 -16.69
N LYS A 222 -11.08 -12.69 -16.49
CA LYS A 222 -11.66 -14.02 -16.63
C LYS A 222 -12.24 -14.20 -18.01
N LEU A 223 -11.69 -15.15 -18.76
CA LEU A 223 -12.02 -15.38 -20.15
C LEU A 223 -12.51 -16.80 -20.39
N GLY A 224 -13.36 -16.99 -21.40
CA GLY A 224 -13.78 -18.26 -21.93
C GLY A 224 -13.37 -18.44 -23.37
N SER A 225 -12.92 -19.62 -23.72
CA SER A 225 -12.55 -20.01 -25.07
C SER A 225 -13.26 -21.30 -25.48
N SER A 226 -13.68 -21.38 -26.74
CA SER A 226 -14.17 -22.62 -27.32
C SER A 226 -13.05 -23.69 -27.47
N GLY A 227 -11.80 -23.24 -27.44
CA GLY A 227 -10.62 -24.07 -27.73
C GLY A 227 -10.21 -24.06 -29.18
N GLU A 228 -10.90 -23.31 -30.05
CA GLU A 228 -10.57 -23.10 -31.46
C GLU A 228 -9.62 -21.91 -31.58
N ALA A 229 -8.52 -22.06 -32.34
CA ALA A 229 -7.47 -21.04 -32.43
C ALA A 229 -7.88 -19.74 -33.13
N SER A 230 -9.05 -19.73 -33.78
CA SER A 230 -9.57 -18.60 -34.54
C SER A 230 -10.62 -17.76 -33.82
N GLU A 231 -11.06 -18.16 -32.63
CA GLU A 231 -12.09 -17.43 -31.88
C GLU A 231 -11.47 -16.55 -30.80
N GLU A 232 -11.94 -15.30 -30.74
CA GLU A 232 -11.59 -14.40 -29.65
C GLU A 232 -12.19 -14.90 -28.33
N ALA A 233 -11.37 -14.90 -27.29
CA ALA A 233 -11.82 -15.24 -25.95
C ALA A 233 -12.84 -14.20 -25.46
N ILE A 234 -13.96 -14.67 -24.92
CA ILE A 234 -15.01 -13.80 -24.37
C ILE A 234 -14.85 -13.67 -22.84
N TYR A 235 -15.26 -12.54 -22.30
CA TYR A 235 -15.27 -12.36 -20.85
C TYR A 235 -16.30 -13.30 -20.19
N LEU A 236 -15.89 -13.99 -19.10
CA LEU A 236 -16.74 -14.88 -18.32
C LEU A 236 -17.05 -14.31 -16.93
N ALA A 237 -18.32 -14.03 -16.69
CA ALA A 237 -18.83 -13.73 -15.35
C ALA A 237 -19.20 -15.03 -14.59
N GLY A 238 -19.22 -14.96 -13.26
CA GLY A 238 -19.70 -16.03 -12.39
C GLY A 238 -18.69 -17.12 -12.06
N ALA A 239 -17.43 -16.99 -12.46
CA ALA A 239 -16.34 -17.83 -11.94
C ALA A 239 -15.96 -17.40 -10.54
N GLU A 240 -15.77 -18.33 -9.63
CA GLU A 240 -15.19 -18.03 -8.32
C GLU A 240 -13.69 -18.23 -8.37
N LEU A 241 -12.95 -17.17 -8.08
CA LEU A 241 -11.51 -17.11 -8.19
C LEU A 241 -10.88 -16.73 -6.85
N ALA A 242 -9.67 -17.20 -6.63
CA ALA A 242 -8.86 -16.82 -5.47
C ALA A 242 -7.40 -16.70 -5.86
N VAL A 243 -6.68 -15.77 -5.21
CA VAL A 243 -5.23 -15.67 -5.28
C VAL A 243 -4.63 -16.10 -3.97
N PHE A 244 -3.66 -16.99 -4.05
CA PHE A 244 -2.87 -17.45 -2.92
C PHE A 244 -1.41 -17.07 -3.10
N ARG A 245 -0.74 -16.69 -2.02
CA ARG A 245 0.71 -16.56 -2.00
C ARG A 245 1.33 -17.96 -2.04
N ALA A 246 2.38 -18.15 -2.83
CA ALA A 246 3.15 -19.38 -2.79
C ALA A 246 3.80 -19.58 -1.41
N ALA A 247 3.92 -20.83 -0.98
CA ALA A 247 4.71 -21.20 0.18
C ALA A 247 6.19 -20.91 -0.04
N GLN A 248 7.01 -21.04 0.99
CA GLN A 248 8.44 -20.72 0.94
C GLN A 248 9.20 -21.58 -0.08
N ASP A 249 8.78 -22.81 -0.29
CA ASP A 249 9.31 -23.73 -1.31
C ASP A 249 8.76 -23.48 -2.72
N GLY A 250 7.87 -22.49 -2.87
CA GLY A 250 7.23 -22.13 -4.12
C GLY A 250 6.03 -22.97 -4.50
N SER A 251 5.54 -23.85 -3.63
CA SER A 251 4.34 -24.68 -3.84
C SER A 251 3.05 -23.88 -3.62
N LEU A 252 1.95 -24.39 -4.20
CA LEU A 252 0.59 -23.90 -3.93
C LEU A 252 0.07 -24.48 -2.61
N MET A 253 -0.31 -23.58 -1.71
CA MET A 253 -1.04 -23.88 -0.49
C MET A 253 -2.36 -23.11 -0.53
N GLN A 254 -3.49 -23.81 -0.24
CA GLN A 254 -4.82 -23.19 -0.32
C GLN A 254 -5.43 -22.93 1.06
N GLU A 255 -4.62 -22.95 2.11
CA GLU A 255 -5.01 -22.60 3.46
C GLU A 255 -5.23 -21.10 3.59
N LYS A 256 -6.06 -20.71 4.56
CA LYS A 256 -6.47 -19.33 4.79
C LYS A 256 -5.29 -18.36 4.98
N GLU A 257 -4.19 -18.81 5.55
CA GLU A 257 -3.00 -18.00 5.80
C GLU A 257 -2.25 -17.58 4.53
N TYR A 258 -2.42 -18.33 3.42
CA TYR A 258 -1.86 -18.00 2.11
C TYR A 258 -2.82 -17.24 1.22
N LEU A 259 -4.11 -17.15 1.60
CA LEU A 259 -5.13 -16.45 0.82
C LEU A 259 -4.86 -14.95 0.82
N VAL A 260 -4.76 -14.38 -0.38
CA VAL A 260 -4.65 -12.94 -0.61
C VAL A 260 -6.02 -12.33 -0.80
N GLU A 261 -6.79 -12.86 -1.73
CA GLU A 261 -8.14 -12.37 -2.07
C GLU A 261 -8.97 -13.46 -2.75
N ARG A 262 -10.31 -13.35 -2.63
CA ARG A 262 -11.30 -14.22 -3.25
C ARG A 262 -12.46 -13.37 -3.77
N TRP A 263 -12.88 -13.62 -5.00
CA TRP A 263 -13.96 -12.83 -5.65
C TRP A 263 -14.72 -13.68 -6.66
N ILE A 264 -15.81 -13.10 -7.20
CA ILE A 264 -16.58 -13.68 -8.32
C ILE A 264 -16.32 -12.80 -9.54
N SER A 265 -15.95 -13.41 -10.67
CA SER A 265 -15.72 -12.67 -11.92
C SER A 265 -17.01 -11.95 -12.35
N GLY A 266 -16.86 -10.69 -12.80
CA GLY A 266 -17.99 -9.82 -13.15
C GLY A 266 -18.53 -8.96 -12.00
N SER A 267 -18.10 -9.21 -10.75
CA SER A 267 -18.51 -8.38 -9.60
C SER A 267 -18.05 -6.92 -9.71
N ASP A 268 -16.96 -6.65 -10.40
CA ASP A 268 -16.42 -5.29 -10.62
C ASP A 268 -17.22 -4.48 -11.66
N GLY A 269 -18.14 -5.13 -12.38
CA GLY A 269 -18.97 -4.50 -13.39
C GLY A 269 -18.22 -4.16 -14.67
N LYS A 270 -18.75 -3.15 -15.39
CA LYS A 270 -18.16 -2.67 -16.66
C LYS A 270 -17.64 -1.24 -16.47
N PHE A 271 -16.65 -0.87 -17.28
CA PHE A 271 -16.21 0.52 -17.36
C PHE A 271 -17.33 1.41 -17.90
N THR A 272 -17.47 2.60 -17.31
CA THR A 272 -18.48 3.59 -17.67
C THR A 272 -17.92 4.66 -18.60
N GLU A 273 -18.78 5.39 -19.29
CA GLU A 273 -18.37 6.57 -20.05
C GLU A 273 -17.79 7.68 -19.17
N GLU A 274 -18.30 7.83 -17.93
CA GLU A 274 -17.77 8.79 -16.97
C GLU A 274 -16.32 8.47 -16.59
N GLU A 275 -15.97 7.19 -16.41
CA GLU A 275 -14.58 6.77 -16.15
C GLU A 275 -13.69 7.02 -17.36
N ALA A 276 -14.22 6.90 -18.58
CA ALA A 276 -13.48 7.23 -19.80
C ALA A 276 -13.21 8.74 -19.91
N GLU A 277 -14.19 9.58 -19.62
CA GLU A 277 -14.05 11.04 -19.62
C GLU A 277 -13.03 11.51 -18.56
N LYS A 278 -12.97 10.85 -17.41
CA LYS A 278 -12.00 11.13 -16.35
C LYS A 278 -10.61 10.53 -16.59
N GLN A 279 -10.42 9.82 -17.68
CA GLN A 279 -9.17 9.08 -18.00
C GLN A 279 -8.78 8.07 -16.91
N GLU A 280 -9.77 7.45 -16.26
CA GLU A 280 -9.58 6.47 -15.18
C GLU A 280 -9.49 5.04 -15.72
N ILE A 281 -9.82 4.81 -17.00
CA ILE A 281 -9.74 3.49 -17.63
C ILE A 281 -8.28 3.17 -17.97
N PRO A 282 -7.72 2.05 -17.47
CA PRO A 282 -6.36 1.66 -17.80
C PRO A 282 -6.17 1.41 -19.31
N ALA A 283 -4.93 1.56 -19.78
CA ALA A 283 -4.60 1.30 -21.18
C ALA A 283 -4.98 -0.14 -21.58
N GLY A 284 -5.62 -0.28 -22.75
CA GLY A 284 -6.08 -1.55 -23.28
C GLY A 284 -7.55 -1.87 -23.01
N TRP A 285 -8.26 -1.04 -22.22
CA TRP A 285 -9.72 -1.13 -22.03
C TRP A 285 -10.44 0.14 -22.45
N LYS A 286 -11.75 0.04 -22.64
CA LYS A 286 -12.65 1.14 -23.02
C LYS A 286 -13.96 1.04 -22.27
N ALA A 287 -14.76 2.10 -22.31
CA ALA A 287 -16.11 2.08 -21.79
C ALA A 287 -16.94 0.94 -22.42
N GLY A 288 -17.72 0.26 -21.59
CA GLY A 288 -18.50 -0.92 -21.96
C GLY A 288 -17.77 -2.26 -21.81
N ASP A 289 -16.44 -2.28 -21.73
CA ASP A 289 -15.67 -3.48 -21.43
C ASP A 289 -15.88 -3.93 -19.98
N TRP A 290 -15.82 -5.23 -19.73
CA TRP A 290 -15.80 -5.75 -18.38
C TRP A 290 -14.50 -5.35 -17.68
N LYS A 291 -14.63 -4.88 -16.43
CA LYS A 291 -13.46 -4.55 -15.60
C LYS A 291 -12.71 -5.83 -15.25
N PRO A 292 -11.39 -5.86 -15.45
CA PRO A 292 -10.57 -6.89 -14.84
C PRO A 292 -10.61 -6.70 -13.32
N HIS A 293 -10.60 -7.78 -12.57
CA HIS A 293 -10.46 -7.68 -11.12
C HIS A 293 -9.09 -7.15 -10.75
N ARG A 294 -9.05 -6.12 -9.91
CA ARG A 294 -7.81 -5.46 -9.50
C ARG A 294 -7.46 -5.80 -8.06
N ILE A 295 -6.34 -6.47 -7.86
CA ILE A 295 -5.76 -6.67 -6.53
C ILE A 295 -4.71 -5.58 -6.28
N SER A 296 -4.92 -4.75 -5.26
CA SER A 296 -4.04 -3.64 -4.91
C SER A 296 -4.23 -3.21 -3.45
N PRO A 297 -3.17 -3.05 -2.63
CA PRO A 297 -1.77 -3.33 -2.96
C PRO A 297 -1.45 -4.83 -2.97
N ILE A 298 -0.49 -5.25 -3.80
CA ILE A 298 0.01 -6.63 -3.81
C ILE A 298 1.54 -6.65 -3.67
N ALA A 299 2.06 -7.44 -2.72
CA ALA A 299 3.48 -7.52 -2.44
C ALA A 299 4.27 -8.20 -3.57
N TYR A 300 5.58 -7.97 -3.62
CA TYR A 300 6.47 -8.79 -4.46
C TYR A 300 6.41 -10.25 -4.02
N GLY A 301 6.41 -11.15 -4.97
CA GLY A 301 6.39 -12.56 -4.67
C GLY A 301 5.80 -13.43 -5.77
N VAL A 302 5.71 -14.70 -5.45
CA VAL A 302 5.10 -15.72 -6.29
C VAL A 302 3.70 -16.02 -5.77
N TYR A 303 2.76 -16.14 -6.69
CA TYR A 303 1.35 -16.34 -6.40
C TYR A 303 0.75 -17.40 -7.32
N TYR A 304 -0.40 -17.90 -6.92
CA TYR A 304 -1.23 -18.79 -7.71
C TYR A 304 -2.64 -18.21 -7.82
N LEU A 305 -3.11 -18.09 -9.04
CA LEU A 305 -4.51 -17.86 -9.33
C LEU A 305 -5.20 -19.21 -9.43
N VAL A 306 -6.19 -19.42 -8.59
CA VAL A 306 -6.95 -20.67 -8.48
C VAL A 306 -8.41 -20.37 -8.80
N GLU A 307 -9.02 -21.16 -9.66
CA GLU A 307 -10.46 -21.14 -9.85
C GLU A 307 -11.09 -22.17 -8.91
N LEU A 308 -11.95 -21.70 -8.02
CA LEU A 308 -12.64 -22.53 -7.05
C LEU A 308 -13.95 -23.12 -7.62
N SER A 309 -14.57 -22.36 -8.55
CA SER A 309 -15.77 -22.79 -9.25
C SER A 309 -15.81 -22.18 -10.65
N ALA A 310 -15.99 -23.01 -11.66
CA ALA A 310 -16.13 -22.57 -13.05
C ALA A 310 -17.60 -22.25 -13.39
N PRO A 311 -17.85 -21.30 -14.29
CA PRO A 311 -19.19 -21.05 -14.81
C PRO A 311 -19.78 -22.28 -15.52
N ALA A 312 -21.11 -22.35 -15.56
CA ALA A 312 -21.80 -23.45 -16.23
C ALA A 312 -21.33 -23.62 -17.68
N GLY A 313 -21.08 -24.86 -18.09
CA GLY A 313 -20.60 -25.18 -19.42
C GLY A 313 -19.09 -25.13 -19.61
N TYR A 314 -18.33 -24.60 -18.67
CA TYR A 314 -16.87 -24.53 -18.74
C TYR A 314 -16.16 -25.55 -17.84
N ARG A 315 -14.95 -25.95 -18.23
CA ARG A 315 -14.06 -26.78 -17.42
C ARG A 315 -13.37 -25.90 -16.41
N LEU A 316 -13.15 -26.43 -15.21
CA LEU A 316 -12.33 -25.78 -14.19
C LEU A 316 -10.90 -25.54 -14.73
N MET A 317 -10.37 -24.34 -14.50
CA MET A 317 -9.03 -23.97 -14.89
C MET A 317 -8.00 -24.59 -13.93
N GLU A 318 -6.89 -25.06 -14.47
CA GLU A 318 -5.74 -25.44 -13.64
C GLU A 318 -5.14 -24.21 -12.95
N PRO A 319 -4.62 -24.34 -11.72
CA PRO A 319 -3.98 -23.25 -11.02
C PRO A 319 -2.87 -22.60 -11.84
N LYS A 320 -2.95 -21.29 -12.00
CA LYS A 320 -1.97 -20.50 -12.78
C LYS A 320 -0.98 -19.80 -11.86
N LYS A 321 0.28 -20.17 -11.95
CA LYS A 321 1.37 -19.50 -11.25
C LYS A 321 1.73 -18.18 -11.93
N PHE A 322 1.94 -17.12 -11.14
CA PHE A 322 2.43 -15.84 -11.63
C PHE A 322 3.36 -15.17 -10.60
N THR A 323 4.13 -14.19 -11.04
CA THR A 323 5.10 -13.49 -10.19
C THR A 323 4.81 -12.00 -10.25
N VAL A 324 4.67 -11.37 -9.08
CA VAL A 324 4.62 -9.91 -8.96
C VAL A 324 6.05 -9.39 -8.82
N ALA A 325 6.51 -8.64 -9.81
CA ALA A 325 7.85 -8.09 -9.90
C ALA A 325 7.87 -6.55 -9.82
N ALA A 326 8.97 -5.92 -10.22
CA ALA A 326 9.17 -4.47 -10.11
C ALA A 326 8.18 -3.64 -10.96
N ALA A 327 7.80 -4.15 -12.14
CA ALA A 327 6.77 -3.53 -12.96
C ALA A 327 5.40 -3.68 -12.29
N SER A 328 4.58 -2.63 -12.29
CA SER A 328 3.20 -2.65 -11.84
C SER A 328 2.25 -2.77 -13.04
N GLY A 329 1.04 -3.27 -12.81
CA GLY A 329 0.00 -3.30 -13.84
C GLY A 329 0.07 -4.50 -14.77
N GLU A 330 0.63 -5.62 -14.33
CA GLU A 330 0.55 -6.88 -15.07
C GLU A 330 -0.91 -7.35 -15.20
N THR A 331 -1.29 -7.73 -16.41
CA THR A 331 -2.59 -8.35 -16.68
C THR A 331 -2.42 -9.85 -16.76
N ILE A 332 -3.25 -10.57 -16.00
CA ILE A 332 -3.28 -12.03 -15.95
C ILE A 332 -4.61 -12.49 -16.53
N GLU A 333 -4.53 -13.30 -17.57
CA GLU A 333 -5.71 -13.93 -18.16
C GLU A 333 -5.94 -15.30 -17.53
N ALA A 334 -7.15 -15.48 -16.99
CA ALA A 334 -7.67 -16.74 -16.48
C ALA A 334 -8.64 -17.34 -17.50
N VAL A 335 -8.19 -18.29 -18.28
CA VAL A 335 -8.95 -18.81 -19.41
C VAL A 335 -9.57 -20.17 -19.07
N ASN A 336 -10.91 -20.29 -19.25
CA ASN A 336 -11.62 -21.57 -19.21
C ASN A 336 -11.93 -22.04 -20.62
N THR A 337 -11.94 -23.35 -20.77
CA THR A 337 -12.33 -24.00 -22.01
C THR A 337 -13.76 -24.56 -21.88
N LEU A 338 -14.58 -24.37 -22.92
CA LEU A 338 -15.90 -24.97 -22.97
C LEU A 338 -15.84 -26.51 -22.82
N LYS A 339 -16.78 -27.04 -22.07
CA LYS A 339 -17.04 -28.49 -22.05
C LYS A 339 -17.64 -28.88 -23.39
N GLN A 340 -16.85 -29.49 -24.24
CA GLN A 340 -17.33 -29.97 -25.54
C GLN A 340 -17.81 -31.41 -25.38
N GLY A 341 -19.08 -31.67 -25.70
CA GLY A 341 -19.63 -32.98 -25.89
C GLY A 341 -19.84 -33.27 -27.38
N ARG A 342 -19.55 -34.48 -27.83
CA ARG A 342 -19.89 -34.91 -29.18
C ARG A 342 -21.18 -35.74 -29.11
N VAL A 343 -22.16 -35.37 -29.87
CA VAL A 343 -23.40 -36.10 -30.02
C VAL A 343 -23.50 -36.54 -31.47
N ARG A 344 -23.70 -37.82 -31.68
CA ARG A 344 -24.05 -38.41 -32.98
C ARG A 344 -25.54 -38.72 -32.97
N VAL A 345 -26.26 -38.10 -33.89
CA VAL A 345 -27.68 -38.33 -34.04
C VAL A 345 -27.90 -39.10 -35.37
N GLU A 346 -28.51 -40.26 -35.29
CA GLU A 346 -28.89 -41.04 -36.46
C GLU A 346 -30.41 -41.17 -36.47
N LYS A 347 -31.00 -40.87 -37.57
CA LYS A 347 -32.42 -41.17 -37.83
C LYS A 347 -32.51 -42.55 -38.50
N VAL A 348 -33.23 -43.45 -37.89
CA VAL A 348 -33.43 -44.84 -38.39
C VAL A 348 -34.91 -45.14 -38.53
N ASP A 349 -35.24 -46.12 -39.36
CA ASP A 349 -36.56 -46.66 -39.47
C ASP A 349 -36.88 -47.47 -38.20
N GLU A 350 -38.08 -47.29 -37.61
CA GLU A 350 -38.47 -47.98 -36.39
C GLU A 350 -38.52 -49.50 -36.54
N ARG A 351 -38.92 -49.96 -37.73
CA ARG A 351 -39.09 -51.42 -38.04
C ARG A 351 -37.81 -52.06 -38.55
N LYS A 352 -36.87 -51.22 -39.05
CA LYS A 352 -35.57 -51.62 -39.56
C LYS A 352 -34.48 -50.69 -39.06
N PRO A 353 -34.03 -50.82 -37.81
CA PRO A 353 -33.08 -49.88 -37.19
C PRO A 353 -31.72 -49.80 -37.91
N GLU A 354 -31.41 -50.76 -38.76
CA GLU A 354 -30.19 -50.75 -39.60
C GLU A 354 -30.33 -49.83 -40.82
N GLU A 355 -31.56 -49.44 -41.20
CA GLU A 355 -31.80 -48.50 -42.34
C GLU A 355 -31.81 -47.07 -41.84
N LYS A 356 -30.83 -46.27 -42.30
CA LYS A 356 -30.72 -44.83 -42.01
C LYS A 356 -31.65 -44.05 -42.93
N LEU A 357 -32.46 -43.17 -42.31
CA LEU A 357 -33.39 -42.31 -43.04
C LEU A 357 -32.75 -40.94 -43.33
N ALA A 358 -32.65 -40.60 -44.61
CA ALA A 358 -32.17 -39.29 -45.05
C ALA A 358 -33.28 -38.22 -45.05
N GLY A 359 -32.92 -36.95 -44.99
CA GLY A 359 -33.85 -35.80 -45.11
C GLY A 359 -34.49 -35.36 -43.79
N ALA A 360 -34.17 -35.96 -42.68
CA ALA A 360 -34.65 -35.49 -41.39
C ALA A 360 -33.87 -34.20 -40.96
N VAL A 361 -34.61 -33.21 -40.52
CA VAL A 361 -34.05 -31.97 -39.93
C VAL A 361 -34.13 -32.09 -38.42
N PHE A 362 -33.01 -31.83 -37.77
CA PHE A 362 -32.90 -31.82 -36.32
C PHE A 362 -32.61 -30.42 -35.81
N GLU A 363 -33.16 -30.10 -34.67
CA GLU A 363 -32.87 -28.88 -33.92
C GLU A 363 -32.41 -29.28 -32.51
N VAL A 364 -31.24 -28.77 -32.12
CA VAL A 364 -30.73 -28.98 -30.75
C VAL A 364 -30.96 -27.69 -29.99
N LYS A 365 -31.59 -27.79 -28.82
CA LYS A 365 -31.85 -26.66 -27.93
C LYS A 365 -31.22 -26.91 -26.58
N ASN A 366 -30.71 -25.84 -25.98
CA ASN A 366 -30.36 -25.87 -24.56
C ASN A 366 -31.63 -26.08 -23.74
N ARG A 367 -31.59 -27.05 -22.84
CA ARG A 367 -32.77 -27.42 -22.03
C ARG A 367 -33.17 -26.33 -21.03
N GLU A 368 -32.16 -25.56 -20.53
CA GLU A 368 -32.39 -24.56 -19.49
C GLU A 368 -32.76 -23.20 -20.10
N THR A 369 -32.11 -22.79 -21.18
CA THR A 369 -32.37 -21.49 -21.82
C THR A 369 -33.37 -21.51 -22.97
N GLY A 370 -33.65 -22.69 -23.54
CA GLY A 370 -34.49 -22.84 -24.73
C GLY A 370 -33.86 -22.36 -26.04
N GLU A 371 -32.65 -21.86 -25.98
CA GLU A 371 -31.95 -21.34 -27.14
C GLU A 371 -31.45 -22.46 -28.05
N LYS A 372 -31.44 -22.17 -29.38
CA LYS A 372 -30.87 -23.08 -30.38
C LYS A 372 -29.36 -23.15 -30.23
N VAL A 373 -28.82 -24.36 -30.17
CA VAL A 373 -27.38 -24.58 -30.26
C VAL A 373 -26.99 -24.42 -31.73
N GLN A 374 -26.12 -23.45 -32.04
CA GLN A 374 -25.52 -23.33 -33.36
C GLN A 374 -24.59 -24.53 -33.58
N MET A 375 -24.78 -25.21 -34.69
CA MET A 375 -23.95 -26.34 -35.12
C MET A 375 -23.12 -25.93 -36.35
#